data_7077f740c1f4cb964763ce106677cef0
#
_entry.id   7077f740c1f4cb964763ce106677cef0
#
_cell.length_a   1.000
_cell.length_b   1.000
_cell.length_c   1.000
_cell.angle_alpha   90.00
_cell.angle_beta   90.00
_cell.angle_gamma   90.00
#
_symmetry.space_group_name_H-M   'P 1'
#
loop_
_entity.id
_entity.type
_entity.pdbx_description
1 polymer ?
#
loop_
_entity_poly.entity_id
_entity_poly.type
_entity_poly.pdbx_seq_one_letter_code
_entity_poly.pdbx_strand_id
1 'polypeptide(L)'
;MSNLNWGIVGTGWIGSEMAEALWAVDGTVYGVCGSSLEKAENFAKEYKIEHAYNDLDEMLSDKNIHIVYIATPHNMHYEMMLKSLKSGKHVFCEKSI
;
A
#
# COMPACT_ATOMS: atom_id res chain seq x y z
N MET A 1 -11.33 -17.66 3.87
CA MET A 1 -11.41 -16.67 3.25
C MET A 1 -11.10 -15.48 3.88
N SER A 2 -10.24 -14.82 3.47
CA SER A 2 -9.86 -13.66 4.08
C SER A 2 -10.49 -12.49 3.43
N ASN A 3 -11.03 -11.61 4.20
CA ASN A 3 -11.60 -10.39 3.67
C ASN A 3 -10.72 -9.21 4.03
N LEU A 4 -9.43 -9.46 4.09
CA LEU A 4 -8.50 -8.39 4.42
C LEU A 4 -8.24 -7.52 3.20
N ASN A 5 -8.27 -6.22 3.39
CA ASN A 5 -7.99 -5.25 2.35
C ASN A 5 -6.56 -4.73 2.49
N TRP A 6 -5.82 -4.74 1.41
CA TRP A 6 -4.43 -4.32 1.40
C TRP A 6 -4.30 -2.89 0.95
N GLY A 7 -3.37 -2.15 1.57
CA GLY A 7 -2.95 -0.84 1.09
C GLY A 7 -1.49 -0.92 0.71
N ILE A 8 -1.14 -0.43 -0.46
CA ILE A 8 0.24 -0.45 -0.93
C ILE A 8 0.81 0.96 -0.82
N VAL A 9 1.99 1.09 -0.20
CA VAL A 9 2.67 2.37 -0.12
C VAL A 9 3.84 2.32 -1.10
N GLY A 10 3.74 3.11 -2.16
CA GLY A 10 4.75 3.14 -3.20
C GLY A 10 4.18 2.70 -4.53
N THR A 11 4.49 3.45 -5.58
CA THR A 11 3.96 3.18 -6.92
C THR A 11 5.04 2.70 -7.88
N GLY A 12 6.21 2.32 -7.36
CA GLY A 12 7.29 1.87 -8.19
C GLY A 12 7.18 0.41 -8.55
N TRP A 13 8.29 -0.15 -9.00
CA TRP A 13 8.33 -1.51 -9.51
C TRP A 13 7.93 -2.56 -8.48
N ILE A 14 8.41 -2.43 -7.25
CA ILE A 14 8.07 -3.40 -6.22
C ILE A 14 6.59 -3.33 -5.87
N GLY A 15 6.05 -2.12 -5.82
CA GLY A 15 4.62 -1.96 -5.56
C GLY A 15 3.77 -2.61 -6.65
N SER A 16 4.17 -2.48 -7.91
CA SER A 16 3.41 -3.08 -8.99
C SER A 16 3.49 -4.59 -8.96
N GLU A 17 4.65 -5.15 -8.62
CA GLU A 17 4.76 -6.60 -8.47
C GLU A 17 3.84 -7.12 -7.39
N MET A 18 3.76 -6.41 -6.28
CA MET A 18 2.90 -6.82 -5.18
C MET A 18 1.43 -6.73 -5.56
N ALA A 19 1.04 -5.69 -6.29
CA ALA A 19 -0.33 -5.56 -6.72
C ALA A 19 -0.74 -6.73 -7.63
N GLU A 20 0.14 -7.10 -8.55
CA GLU A 20 -0.13 -8.23 -9.43
C GLU A 20 -0.21 -9.54 -8.65
N ALA A 21 0.70 -9.72 -7.70
CA ALA A 21 0.71 -10.94 -6.90
C ALA A 21 -0.54 -11.07 -6.05
N LEU A 22 -1.01 -9.97 -5.48
CA LEU A 22 -2.21 -10.00 -4.65
C LEU A 22 -3.44 -10.34 -5.48
N TRP A 23 -3.57 -9.75 -6.67
CA TRP A 23 -4.70 -10.07 -7.52
C TRP A 23 -4.64 -11.52 -7.98
N ALA A 24 -3.45 -12.08 -8.16
CA ALA A 24 -3.29 -13.46 -8.58
C ALA A 24 -3.72 -14.45 -7.51
N VAL A 25 -3.61 -14.08 -6.23
CA VAL A 25 -4.01 -14.97 -5.14
C VAL A 25 -5.32 -14.54 -4.48
N ASP A 26 -6.12 -13.78 -5.23
CA ASP A 26 -7.43 -13.36 -4.75
C ASP A 26 -7.38 -12.43 -3.55
N GLY A 27 -6.30 -11.71 -3.37
CA GLY A 27 -6.23 -10.66 -2.36
C GLY A 27 -6.88 -9.41 -2.89
N THR A 28 -7.35 -8.56 -2.00
CA THR A 28 -7.97 -7.31 -2.41
C THR A 28 -7.03 -6.15 -2.15
N VAL A 29 -6.63 -5.46 -3.19
CA VAL A 29 -5.84 -4.25 -3.06
C VAL A 29 -6.81 -3.08 -3.03
N TYR A 30 -7.01 -2.51 -1.86
CA TYR A 30 -8.03 -1.50 -1.63
C TYR A 30 -7.53 -0.09 -1.86
N GLY A 31 -6.27 0.17 -1.57
CA GLY A 31 -5.73 1.51 -1.72
C GLY A 31 -4.26 1.51 -2.05
N VAL A 32 -3.79 2.62 -2.62
CA VAL A 32 -2.38 2.82 -2.92
C VAL A 32 -2.00 4.24 -2.56
N CYS A 33 -0.82 4.40 -1.96
CA CYS A 33 -0.30 5.72 -1.61
C CYS A 33 0.96 5.98 -2.42
N GLY A 34 0.97 7.08 -3.15
CA GLY A 34 2.13 7.47 -3.95
C GLY A 34 2.68 8.80 -3.51
N SER A 35 3.81 9.18 -4.08
CA SER A 35 4.44 10.45 -3.74
C SER A 35 3.64 11.63 -4.29
N SER A 36 2.77 11.41 -5.26
CA SER A 36 1.85 12.43 -5.72
C SER A 36 0.53 11.75 -6.01
N LEU A 37 -0.54 12.52 -5.98
CA LEU A 37 -1.87 11.97 -6.23
C LEU A 37 -1.97 11.46 -7.67
N GLU A 38 -1.33 12.12 -8.60
CA GLU A 38 -1.35 11.70 -9.99
C GLU A 38 -0.74 10.31 -10.15
N LYS A 39 0.41 10.08 -9.52
CA LYS A 39 1.05 8.77 -9.59
C LYS A 39 0.20 7.70 -8.96
N ALA A 40 -0.40 8.02 -7.82
CA ALA A 40 -1.25 7.06 -7.13
C ALA A 40 -2.49 6.73 -7.96
N GLU A 41 -3.09 7.73 -8.58
CA GLU A 41 -4.27 7.52 -9.40
C GLU A 41 -3.97 6.70 -10.64
N ASN A 42 -2.83 6.97 -11.29
CA ASN A 42 -2.44 6.19 -12.46
C ASN A 42 -2.18 4.73 -12.10
N PHE A 43 -1.53 4.51 -10.98
CA PHE A 43 -1.27 3.17 -10.49
C PHE A 43 -2.59 2.46 -10.17
N ALA A 44 -3.52 3.18 -9.52
CA ALA A 44 -4.81 2.61 -9.17
C ALA A 44 -5.60 2.19 -10.41
N LYS A 45 -5.55 3.00 -11.45
CA LYS A 45 -6.23 2.66 -12.69
C LYS A 45 -5.64 1.42 -13.34
N GLU A 46 -4.32 1.33 -13.32
CA GLU A 46 -3.63 0.23 -13.97
C GLU A 46 -3.91 -1.10 -13.27
N TYR A 47 -3.97 -1.08 -11.95
CA TYR A 47 -4.14 -2.31 -11.18
C TYR A 47 -5.51 -2.48 -10.56
N LYS A 48 -6.48 -1.69 -10.99
CA LYS A 48 -7.87 -1.80 -10.53
C LYS A 48 -8.01 -1.63 -9.03
N ILE A 49 -7.28 -0.65 -8.49
CA ILE A 49 -7.31 -0.33 -7.07
C ILE A 49 -8.35 0.76 -6.85
N GLU A 50 -9.15 0.62 -5.83
CA GLU A 50 -10.30 1.48 -5.61
C GLU A 50 -9.97 2.88 -5.14
N HIS A 51 -8.96 3.01 -4.30
CA HIS A 51 -8.63 4.30 -3.70
C HIS A 51 -7.18 4.66 -3.90
N ALA A 52 -6.90 5.95 -4.15
CA ALA A 52 -5.55 6.45 -4.31
C ALA A 52 -5.33 7.59 -3.32
N TYR A 53 -4.16 7.60 -2.68
CA TYR A 53 -3.80 8.60 -1.69
C TYR A 53 -2.42 9.16 -1.99
N ASN A 54 -2.20 10.42 -1.64
CA ASN A 54 -0.86 10.99 -1.70
C ASN A 54 -0.33 11.33 -0.31
N ASP A 55 -1.04 10.92 0.73
CA ASP A 55 -0.66 11.18 2.10
C ASP A 55 -0.83 9.89 2.88
N LEU A 56 0.26 9.40 3.47
CA LEU A 56 0.22 8.15 4.22
C LEU A 56 -0.74 8.22 5.40
N ASP A 57 -0.78 9.35 6.08
CA ASP A 57 -1.69 9.48 7.23
C ASP A 57 -3.14 9.36 6.80
N GLU A 58 -3.47 9.88 5.63
CA GLU A 58 -4.81 9.79 5.10
C GLU A 58 -5.17 8.33 4.82
N MET A 59 -4.24 7.59 4.21
CA MET A 59 -4.47 6.19 3.94
C MET A 59 -4.60 5.39 5.24
N LEU A 60 -3.77 5.71 6.23
CA LEU A 60 -3.80 4.99 7.49
C LEU A 60 -5.07 5.28 8.29
N SER A 61 -5.75 6.37 8.01
CA SER A 61 -7.00 6.66 8.70
C SER A 61 -8.19 5.91 8.09
N ASP A 62 -7.98 5.24 6.98
CA ASP A 62 -9.07 4.49 6.34
C ASP A 62 -9.25 3.16 7.05
N LYS A 63 -10.40 3.00 7.69
CA LYS A 63 -10.68 1.81 8.49
C LYS A 63 -10.87 0.56 7.65
N ASN A 64 -11.06 0.72 6.35
CA ASN A 64 -11.23 -0.43 5.47
C ASN A 64 -9.92 -1.06 5.05
N ILE A 65 -8.79 -0.42 5.35
CA ILE A 65 -7.48 -0.99 5.06
C ILE A 65 -6.98 -1.72 6.29
N HIS A 66 -6.68 -3.00 6.15
CA HIS A 66 -6.27 -3.84 7.27
C HIS A 66 -4.77 -4.12 7.28
N ILE A 67 -4.16 -4.23 6.10
CA ILE A 67 -2.75 -4.56 5.96
C ILE A 67 -2.09 -3.52 5.07
N VAL A 68 -0.91 -3.04 5.49
CA VAL A 68 -0.16 -2.07 4.72
C VAL A 68 1.12 -2.72 4.23
N TYR A 69 1.37 -2.67 2.93
CA TYR A 69 2.60 -3.18 2.35
C TYR A 69 3.46 -1.99 1.93
N ILE A 70 4.64 -1.88 2.51
CA ILE A 70 5.51 -0.74 2.26
C ILE A 70 6.55 -1.09 1.22
N ALA A 71 6.44 -0.46 0.05
CA ALA A 71 7.31 -0.72 -1.09
C ALA A 71 8.06 0.53 -1.50
N THR A 72 8.43 1.37 -0.55
CA THR A 72 9.18 2.59 -0.80
C THR A 72 10.67 2.36 -0.59
N PRO A 73 11.50 3.34 -0.92
CA PRO A 73 12.94 3.20 -0.67
C PRO A 73 13.24 2.88 0.78
N HIS A 74 14.30 2.11 0.97
CA HIS A 74 14.69 1.56 2.24
C HIS A 74 14.79 2.59 3.37
N ASN A 75 15.31 3.75 3.08
CA ASN A 75 15.54 4.76 4.11
C ASN A 75 14.26 5.37 4.69
N MET A 76 13.12 5.09 4.10
CA MET A 76 11.85 5.62 4.59
C MET A 76 11.03 4.59 5.36
N HIS A 77 11.46 3.34 5.37
CA HIS A 77 10.65 2.26 5.93
C HIS A 77 10.38 2.40 7.42
N TYR A 78 11.38 2.84 8.17
CA TYR A 78 11.24 2.86 9.61
C TYR A 78 10.10 3.78 10.08
N GLU A 79 10.08 4.98 9.55
CA GLU A 79 9.06 5.95 9.94
C GLU A 79 7.69 5.51 9.47
N MET A 80 7.59 5.03 8.23
CA MET A 80 6.33 4.57 7.69
C MET A 80 5.81 3.35 8.44
N MET A 81 6.72 2.45 8.83
CA MET A 81 6.35 1.28 9.59
C MET A 81 5.80 1.66 10.95
N LEU A 82 6.44 2.60 11.64
CA LEU A 82 5.96 3.03 12.94
C LEU A 82 4.58 3.67 12.85
N LYS A 83 4.37 4.52 11.88
CA LYS A 83 3.06 5.15 11.70
C LYS A 83 1.98 4.10 11.43
N SER A 84 2.30 3.12 10.61
CA SER A 84 1.33 2.09 10.26
C SER A 84 0.99 1.22 11.47
N LEU A 85 2.00 0.86 12.26
CA LEU A 85 1.76 0.08 13.46
C LEU A 85 0.93 0.84 14.47
N LYS A 86 1.21 2.14 14.63
CA LYS A 86 0.45 2.96 15.57
C LYS A 86 -1.01 3.10 15.16
N SER A 87 -1.30 2.97 13.88
CA SER A 87 -2.68 3.05 13.41
C SER A 87 -3.44 1.74 13.60
N GLY A 88 -2.79 0.71 14.11
CA GLY A 88 -3.43 -0.56 14.39
C GLY A 88 -3.50 -1.52 13.23
N LYS A 89 -2.74 -1.25 12.16
CA LYS A 89 -2.78 -2.11 10.99
C LYS A 89 -1.61 -3.09 10.98
N HIS A 90 -1.80 -4.20 10.28
CA HIS A 90 -0.69 -5.12 10.05
C HIS A 90 0.23 -4.52 9.00
N VAL A 91 1.52 -4.75 9.12
CA VAL A 91 2.49 -4.13 8.24
C VAL A 91 3.44 -5.15 7.67
N PHE A 92 3.64 -5.08 6.35
CA PHE A 92 4.68 -5.84 5.67
C PHE A 92 5.62 -4.86 5.00
N CYS A 93 6.92 -5.09 5.12
CA CYS A 93 7.92 -4.28 4.44
C CYS A 93 8.75 -5.16 3.56
N GLU A 94 9.05 -4.67 2.37
CA GLU A 94 9.96 -5.39 1.49
C GLU A 94 11.37 -5.22 2.00
N LYS A 95 12.14 -6.29 2.09
CA LYS A 95 13.49 -6.19 2.50
C LYS A 95 14.31 -5.68 1.37
N SER A 96 15.08 -4.65 1.63
CA SER A 96 15.95 -4.12 0.61
C SER A 96 17.19 -4.98 0.53
N ILE A 97 17.66 -5.23 -0.62
CA ILE A 97 18.84 -6.05 -0.82
C ILE A 97 19.99 -5.19 -1.25
#